data_0a3c2b7e9704b399f46165feacfa1969
#
_entry.id   0a3c2b7e9704b399f46165feacfa1969
#
_cell.length_a   1.000
_cell.length_b   1.000
_cell.length_c   1.000
_cell.angle_alpha   90.00
_cell.angle_beta   90.00
_cell.angle_gamma   90.00
#
_symmetry.space_group_name_H-M   'P 1'
#
loop_
_entity.id
_entity.type
_entity.pdbx_description
1 polymer ?
#
loop_
_entity_poly.entity_id
_entity_poly.type
_entity_poly.pdbx_seq_one_letter_code
_entity_poly.pdbx_strand_id
1 'polypeptide(L)'
;ETDTKSTSNILGLVNARLSDYWRLTGYSEFNPRGNHAEKNQVRLSYKRPYGKQNQIFNTSYRFSRGDQEEIDFSAVLPFNSRMSIIGKVNYSFNNRRSNSEDVLEKMIGLEYESCCYGIKLVAREFWNGTKVDDVLYFEFLPKGIATSDNTTAELLRDGILGYQDKFDY
;
A
#
# COMPACT_ATOMS: atom_id res chain seq x y z
N GLU A 1 4.45 -48.47 -8.42
CA GLU A 1 4.80 -47.65 -7.22
C GLU A 1 5.56 -46.43 -7.71
N THR A 2 4.84 -45.39 -8.09
CA THR A 2 5.42 -44.11 -8.54
C THR A 2 5.74 -43.29 -7.29
N ASP A 3 7.00 -43.33 -6.90
CA ASP A 3 7.55 -42.48 -5.83
C ASP A 3 7.50 -41.02 -6.27
N THR A 4 6.39 -40.34 -5.98
CA THR A 4 6.21 -38.90 -6.19
C THR A 4 6.98 -38.15 -5.09
N LYS A 5 8.31 -38.10 -5.22
CA LYS A 5 9.13 -37.19 -4.42
C LYS A 5 8.62 -35.76 -4.66
N SER A 6 7.82 -35.25 -3.73
CA SER A 6 7.39 -33.85 -3.73
C SER A 6 8.60 -32.97 -3.41
N THR A 7 9.21 -32.37 -4.42
CA THR A 7 10.25 -31.36 -4.20
C THR A 7 9.57 -30.07 -3.78
N SER A 8 9.90 -29.56 -2.60
CA SER A 8 9.39 -28.30 -2.09
C SER A 8 9.97 -27.12 -2.86
N ASN A 9 9.20 -26.04 -2.97
CA ASN A 9 9.69 -24.77 -3.50
C ASN A 9 10.77 -24.18 -2.58
N ILE A 10 11.72 -23.49 -3.18
CA ILE A 10 12.78 -22.77 -2.46
C ILE A 10 12.29 -21.34 -2.21
N LEU A 11 12.36 -20.91 -0.96
CA LEU A 11 11.96 -19.56 -0.53
C LEU A 11 13.19 -18.73 -0.24
N GLY A 12 13.27 -17.55 -0.86
CA GLY A 12 14.29 -16.55 -0.61
C GLY A 12 13.68 -15.28 -0.01
N LEU A 13 14.28 -14.76 1.06
CA LEU A 13 13.89 -13.53 1.72
C LEU A 13 15.10 -12.60 1.84
N VAL A 14 14.91 -11.34 1.48
CA VAL A 14 15.90 -10.28 1.64
C VAL A 14 15.25 -9.11 2.38
N ASN A 15 15.92 -8.62 3.42
CA ASN A 15 15.53 -7.40 4.13
C ASN A 15 16.80 -6.58 4.38
N ALA A 16 16.93 -5.48 3.65
CA ALA A 16 18.10 -4.61 3.69
C ALA A 16 17.72 -3.19 4.10
N ARG A 17 18.43 -2.64 5.08
CA ARG A 17 18.38 -1.22 5.41
C ARG A 17 19.45 -0.51 4.60
N LEU A 18 19.02 0.19 3.54
CA LEU A 18 19.94 0.89 2.63
C LEU A 18 20.47 2.20 3.24
N SER A 19 19.65 2.84 4.08
CA SER A 19 20.01 4.01 4.86
C SER A 19 19.06 4.16 6.05
N ASP A 20 19.17 5.26 6.80
CA ASP A 20 18.29 5.54 7.95
C ASP A 20 16.80 5.69 7.52
N TYR A 21 16.57 6.04 6.28
CA TYR A 21 15.22 6.30 5.76
C TYR A 21 14.75 5.29 4.71
N TRP A 22 15.67 4.51 4.12
CA TRP A 22 15.37 3.59 3.03
C TRP A 22 15.46 2.13 3.45
N ARG A 23 14.45 1.35 3.13
CA ARG A 23 14.41 -0.10 3.34
C ARG A 23 14.01 -0.80 2.06
N LEU A 24 14.74 -1.85 1.72
CA LEU A 24 14.44 -2.78 0.64
C LEU A 24 14.03 -4.11 1.23
N THR A 25 12.90 -4.67 0.78
CA THR A 25 12.49 -6.04 1.10
C THR A 25 12.24 -6.80 -0.18
N GLY A 26 12.70 -8.04 -0.23
CA GLY A 26 12.50 -8.95 -1.36
C GLY A 26 12.02 -10.31 -0.88
N TYR A 27 11.12 -10.91 -1.64
CA TYR A 27 10.62 -12.27 -1.49
C TYR A 27 10.66 -12.96 -2.84
N SER A 28 11.16 -14.20 -2.88
CA SER A 28 11.14 -15.03 -4.08
C SER A 28 10.80 -16.46 -3.72
N GLU A 29 9.91 -17.06 -4.49
CA GLU A 29 9.56 -18.46 -4.44
C GLU A 29 9.94 -19.10 -5.77
N PHE A 30 10.86 -20.04 -5.74
CA PHE A 30 11.39 -20.74 -6.91
C PHE A 30 11.00 -22.21 -6.90
N ASN A 31 10.48 -22.69 -8.03
CA ASN A 31 10.16 -24.10 -8.24
C ASN A 31 11.33 -24.78 -8.97
N PRO A 32 12.11 -25.62 -8.27
CA PRO A 32 13.28 -26.27 -8.88
C PRO A 32 12.92 -27.31 -9.94
N ARG A 33 11.71 -27.90 -9.90
CA ARG A 33 11.25 -28.85 -10.92
C ARG A 33 10.93 -28.17 -12.25
N GLY A 34 10.23 -27.06 -12.17
CA GLY A 34 9.82 -26.28 -13.33
C GLY A 34 10.91 -25.34 -13.83
N ASN A 35 11.99 -25.17 -13.08
CA ASN A 35 13.06 -24.22 -13.32
C ASN A 35 12.55 -22.79 -13.55
N HIS A 36 11.59 -22.37 -12.74
CA HIS A 36 10.99 -21.03 -12.85
C HIS A 36 10.59 -20.45 -11.49
N ALA A 37 10.50 -19.14 -11.44
CA ALA A 37 9.94 -18.43 -10.29
C ALA A 37 8.41 -18.55 -10.28
N GLU A 38 7.84 -18.91 -9.15
CA GLU A 38 6.40 -18.95 -8.92
C GLU A 38 5.90 -17.59 -8.42
N LYS A 39 6.62 -17.00 -7.47
CA LYS A 39 6.28 -15.70 -6.90
C LYS A 39 7.53 -14.88 -6.67
N ASN A 40 7.43 -13.61 -7.00
CA ASN A 40 8.43 -12.60 -6.66
C ASN A 40 7.75 -11.36 -6.13
N GLN A 41 8.33 -10.77 -5.11
CA GLN A 41 7.92 -9.47 -4.61
C GLN A 41 9.16 -8.67 -4.24
N VAL A 42 9.21 -7.42 -4.69
CA VAL A 42 10.22 -6.46 -4.28
C VAL A 42 9.51 -5.20 -3.80
N ARG A 43 9.92 -4.68 -2.68
CA ARG A 43 9.39 -3.45 -2.10
C ARG A 43 10.53 -2.53 -1.68
N LEU A 44 10.45 -1.28 -2.10
CA LEU A 44 11.29 -0.20 -1.64
C LEU A 44 10.43 0.78 -0.84
N SER A 45 10.83 1.05 0.40
CA SER A 45 10.12 1.93 1.31
C SER A 45 11.04 3.05 1.80
N TYR A 46 10.52 4.26 1.74
CA TYR A 46 11.14 5.45 2.31
C TYR A 46 10.25 5.99 3.43
N LYS A 47 10.85 6.27 4.59
CA LYS A 47 10.16 6.88 5.72
C LYS A 47 11.11 7.84 6.43
N ARG A 48 10.74 9.12 6.44
CA ARG A 48 11.50 10.18 7.11
C ARG A 48 10.59 10.96 8.05
N PRO A 49 10.98 11.20 9.31
CA PRO A 49 10.25 12.08 10.21
C PRO A 49 10.18 13.51 9.66
N TYR A 50 8.99 14.11 9.71
CA TYR A 50 8.74 15.50 9.34
C TYR A 50 7.79 16.13 10.36
N GLY A 51 8.34 16.79 11.37
CA GLY A 51 7.58 17.31 12.51
C GLY A 51 6.87 16.19 13.28
N LYS A 52 5.53 16.27 13.38
CA LYS A 52 4.69 15.24 14.02
C LYS A 52 4.29 14.10 13.07
N GLN A 53 4.68 14.15 11.82
CA GLN A 53 4.29 13.20 10.79
C GLN A 53 5.52 12.53 10.18
N ASN A 54 5.27 11.59 9.28
CA ASN A 54 6.29 11.00 8.45
C ASN A 54 6.04 11.34 6.98
N GLN A 55 7.10 11.72 6.29
CA GLN A 55 7.14 11.67 4.85
C GLN A 55 7.35 10.22 4.45
N ILE A 56 6.42 9.67 3.66
CA ILE A 56 6.41 8.26 3.27
C ILE A 56 6.35 8.18 1.75
N PHE A 57 7.14 7.28 1.20
CA PHE A 57 7.05 6.84 -0.17
C PHE A 57 7.31 5.35 -0.24
N ASN A 58 6.42 4.60 -0.86
CA ASN A 58 6.58 3.18 -1.09
C ASN A 58 6.36 2.87 -2.57
N THR A 59 7.14 1.94 -3.07
CA THR A 59 6.87 1.26 -4.32
C THR A 59 7.06 -0.23 -4.14
N SER A 60 6.17 -1.03 -4.70
CA SER A 60 6.31 -2.48 -4.68
C SER A 60 5.91 -3.08 -6.02
N TYR A 61 6.68 -4.05 -6.47
CA TYR A 61 6.36 -4.90 -7.60
C TYR A 61 6.06 -6.29 -7.09
N ARG A 62 4.98 -6.88 -7.57
CA ARG A 62 4.53 -8.22 -7.22
C ARG A 62 4.25 -9.02 -8.48
N PHE A 63 4.81 -10.20 -8.53
CA PHE A 63 4.60 -11.17 -9.58
C PHE A 63 4.18 -12.51 -8.99
N SER A 64 3.11 -13.11 -9.51
CA SER A 64 2.67 -14.48 -9.23
C SER A 64 2.32 -15.14 -10.56
N ARG A 65 2.98 -16.25 -10.84
CA ARG A 65 2.88 -16.92 -12.13
C ARG A 65 1.47 -17.34 -12.46
N GLY A 66 0.98 -16.87 -13.62
CA GLY A 66 -0.34 -17.21 -14.12
C GLY A 66 -1.52 -16.53 -13.44
N ASP A 67 -1.26 -15.71 -12.41
CA ASP A 67 -2.27 -15.06 -11.58
C ASP A 67 -2.13 -13.54 -11.57
N GLN A 68 -0.99 -13.00 -11.16
CA GLN A 68 -0.89 -11.61 -10.79
C GLN A 68 0.45 -11.00 -11.19
N GLU A 69 0.40 -9.84 -11.83
CA GLU A 69 1.57 -8.99 -12.04
C GLU A 69 1.14 -7.55 -11.81
N GLU A 70 1.67 -6.92 -10.75
CA GLU A 70 1.21 -5.63 -10.26
C GLU A 70 2.37 -4.75 -9.79
N ILE A 71 2.17 -3.45 -9.94
CA ILE A 71 3.00 -2.43 -9.32
C ILE A 71 2.13 -1.51 -8.47
N ASP A 72 2.60 -1.24 -7.26
CA ASP A 72 1.93 -0.36 -6.30
C ASP A 72 2.84 0.82 -5.95
N PHE A 73 2.26 2.01 -5.96
CA PHE A 73 2.90 3.23 -5.48
C PHE A 73 2.04 3.87 -4.42
N SER A 74 2.63 4.26 -3.31
CA SER A 74 1.95 5.03 -2.29
C SER A 74 2.85 6.08 -1.66
N ALA A 75 2.26 7.22 -1.28
CA ALA A 75 2.99 8.33 -0.67
C ALA A 75 2.13 9.07 0.35
N VAL A 76 2.78 9.57 1.40
CA VAL A 76 2.26 10.57 2.32
C VAL A 76 3.24 11.73 2.33
N LEU A 77 2.78 12.89 1.90
CA LEU A 77 3.59 14.08 1.73
C LEU A 77 3.07 15.20 2.66
N PRO A 78 3.71 15.40 3.82
CA PRO A 78 3.43 16.56 4.64
C PRO A 78 3.84 17.83 3.88
N PHE A 79 2.87 18.69 3.60
CA PHE A 79 3.11 19.99 2.96
C PHE A 79 3.56 21.04 3.98
N ASN A 80 2.98 20.97 5.17
CA ASN A 80 3.36 21.76 6.33
C ASN A 80 3.01 21.00 7.63
N SER A 81 3.20 21.63 8.79
CA SER A 81 2.89 21.00 10.10
C SER A 81 1.41 20.64 10.29
N ARG A 82 0.51 21.17 9.46
CA ARG A 82 -0.95 20.99 9.58
C ARG A 82 -1.56 20.18 8.43
N MET A 83 -0.94 20.18 7.27
CA MET A 83 -1.52 19.60 6.04
C MET A 83 -0.64 18.49 5.50
N SER A 84 -1.27 17.42 5.04
CA SER A 84 -0.65 16.32 4.30
C SER A 84 -1.48 15.93 3.11
N ILE A 85 -0.80 15.55 2.04
CA ILE A 85 -1.39 14.94 0.85
C ILE A 85 -1.06 13.46 0.88
N ILE A 86 -2.03 12.64 0.54
CA ILE A 86 -1.93 11.19 0.49
C ILE A 86 -2.23 10.75 -0.94
N GLY A 87 -1.46 9.81 -1.45
CA GLY A 87 -1.70 9.23 -2.76
C GLY A 87 -1.37 7.74 -2.79
N LYS A 88 -2.14 6.97 -3.56
CA LYS A 88 -1.87 5.56 -3.87
C LYS A 88 -2.37 5.24 -5.27
N VAL A 89 -1.60 4.44 -5.99
CA VAL A 89 -2.01 3.85 -7.27
C VAL A 89 -1.51 2.41 -7.30
N ASN A 90 -2.41 1.48 -7.61
CA ASN A 90 -2.09 0.09 -7.88
C ASN A 90 -2.45 -0.24 -9.34
N TYR A 91 -1.47 -0.70 -10.11
CA TYR A 91 -1.57 -1.00 -11.52
C TYR A 91 -1.30 -2.49 -11.77
N SER A 92 -2.13 -3.14 -12.59
CA SER A 92 -1.97 -4.54 -13.00
C SER A 92 -1.51 -4.62 -14.45
N PHE A 93 -0.48 -5.44 -14.72
CA PHE A 93 -0.01 -5.74 -16.08
C PHE A 93 -0.71 -6.96 -16.69
N ASN A 94 -1.62 -7.60 -15.96
CA ASN A 94 -2.23 -8.84 -16.38
C ASN A 94 -3.48 -8.60 -17.23
N ASN A 95 -3.32 -8.58 -18.57
CA ASN A 95 -4.34 -8.35 -19.61
C ASN A 95 -5.48 -9.38 -19.66
N ARG A 96 -5.69 -10.21 -18.65
CA ARG A 96 -6.79 -11.19 -18.60
C ARG A 96 -8.18 -10.57 -18.34
N ARG A 97 -8.22 -9.27 -18.03
CA ARG A 97 -9.48 -8.54 -17.84
C ARG A 97 -9.90 -7.93 -19.17
N SER A 98 -11.04 -8.36 -19.66
CA SER A 98 -11.60 -8.06 -21.00
C SER A 98 -12.06 -6.61 -21.19
N ASN A 99 -11.91 -5.71 -20.22
CA ASN A 99 -12.29 -4.30 -20.33
C ASN A 99 -11.26 -3.42 -19.63
N SER A 100 -10.31 -2.96 -20.38
CA SER A 100 -9.56 -1.69 -20.40
C SER A 100 -9.13 -0.95 -19.13
N GLU A 101 -9.25 -1.47 -17.93
CA GLU A 101 -8.71 -0.76 -16.76
C GLU A 101 -7.61 -1.57 -16.08
N ASP A 102 -6.38 -1.25 -16.46
CA ASP A 102 -5.17 -1.80 -15.86
C ASP A 102 -4.93 -1.27 -14.44
N VAL A 103 -5.66 -0.23 -14.03
CA VAL A 103 -5.59 0.36 -12.70
C VAL A 103 -6.57 -0.33 -11.76
N LEU A 104 -6.04 -0.98 -10.72
CA LEU A 104 -6.83 -1.71 -9.73
C LEU A 104 -7.38 -0.81 -8.64
N GLU A 105 -6.60 0.20 -8.27
CA GLU A 105 -6.95 1.14 -7.21
C GLU A 105 -6.23 2.48 -7.43
N LYS A 106 -6.97 3.55 -7.28
CA LYS A 106 -6.45 4.92 -7.15
C LYS A 106 -7.00 5.51 -5.87
N MET A 107 -6.16 6.21 -5.13
CA MET A 107 -6.56 6.92 -3.93
C MET A 107 -5.83 8.25 -3.86
N ILE A 108 -6.57 9.31 -3.56
CA ILE A 108 -6.03 10.61 -3.23
C ILE A 108 -6.69 11.13 -1.96
N GLY A 109 -5.92 11.67 -1.05
CA GLY A 109 -6.42 12.18 0.22
C GLY A 109 -5.75 13.48 0.63
N LEU A 110 -6.49 14.23 1.43
CA LEU A 110 -6.04 15.44 2.10
C LEU A 110 -6.32 15.31 3.59
N GLU A 111 -5.33 15.59 4.40
CA GLU A 111 -5.47 15.70 5.84
C GLU A 111 -5.14 17.12 6.28
N TYR A 112 -5.98 17.67 7.14
CA TYR A 112 -5.78 18.97 7.74
C TYR A 112 -5.94 18.90 9.25
N GLU A 113 -5.00 19.47 10.00
CA GLU A 113 -5.04 19.55 11.46
C GLU A 113 -5.05 21.01 11.91
N SER A 114 -6.07 21.37 12.69
CA SER A 114 -6.16 22.64 13.42
C SER A 114 -5.81 22.46 14.91
N CYS A 115 -5.85 23.53 15.69
CA CYS A 115 -5.73 23.45 17.15
C CYS A 115 -6.82 22.60 17.77
N CYS A 116 -8.04 22.58 17.23
CA CYS A 116 -9.24 22.09 17.88
C CYS A 116 -9.94 20.97 17.12
N TYR A 117 -9.59 20.72 15.88
CA TYR A 117 -10.17 19.66 15.03
C TYR A 117 -9.21 19.17 13.97
N GLY A 118 -9.50 17.97 13.45
CA GLY A 118 -8.90 17.38 12.27
C GLY A 118 -9.94 17.14 11.17
N ILE A 119 -9.51 17.19 9.92
CA ILE A 119 -10.32 16.83 8.76
C ILE A 119 -9.51 15.87 7.91
N LYS A 120 -10.14 14.78 7.47
CA LYS A 120 -9.63 13.89 6.43
C LYS A 120 -10.65 13.85 5.28
N LEU A 121 -10.16 13.97 4.07
CA LEU A 121 -10.94 13.80 2.85
C LEU A 121 -10.17 12.83 1.96
N VAL A 122 -10.75 11.69 1.61
CA VAL A 122 -10.11 10.65 0.80
C VAL A 122 -11.07 10.21 -0.30
N ALA A 123 -10.67 10.44 -1.55
CA ALA A 123 -11.34 9.87 -2.71
C ALA A 123 -10.61 8.58 -3.11
N ARG A 124 -11.36 7.50 -3.28
CA ARG A 124 -10.87 6.19 -3.67
C ARG A 124 -11.70 5.64 -4.81
N GLU A 125 -11.02 5.19 -5.84
CA GLU A 125 -11.58 4.43 -6.96
C GLU A 125 -10.92 3.06 -6.95
N PHE A 126 -11.71 1.99 -6.98
CA PHE A 126 -11.17 0.64 -6.92
C PHE A 126 -12.03 -0.37 -7.68
N TRP A 127 -11.37 -1.40 -8.18
CA TRP A 127 -12.03 -2.52 -8.84
C TRP A 127 -12.54 -3.53 -7.80
N ASN A 128 -13.86 -3.78 -7.77
CA ASN A 128 -14.48 -4.72 -6.82
C ASN A 128 -14.61 -6.16 -7.34
N GLY A 129 -13.99 -6.48 -8.50
CA GLY A 129 -14.13 -7.76 -9.18
C GLY A 129 -15.12 -7.77 -10.33
N THR A 130 -16.06 -6.82 -10.39
CA THR A 130 -17.12 -6.74 -11.40
C THR A 130 -17.13 -5.37 -12.08
N LYS A 131 -16.98 -4.31 -11.33
CA LYS A 131 -17.03 -2.92 -11.79
C LYS A 131 -16.06 -2.05 -10.99
N VAL A 132 -15.83 -0.86 -11.47
CA VAL A 132 -15.14 0.19 -10.73
C VAL A 132 -16.13 0.86 -9.79
N ASP A 133 -15.77 0.98 -8.53
CA ASP A 133 -16.53 1.70 -7.52
C ASP A 133 -15.75 2.93 -7.06
N ASP A 134 -16.46 4.06 -6.94
CA ASP A 134 -15.96 5.32 -6.43
C ASP A 134 -16.50 5.57 -5.03
N VAL A 135 -15.62 5.90 -4.10
CA VAL A 135 -16.00 6.22 -2.72
C VAL A 135 -15.29 7.48 -2.27
N LEU A 136 -16.05 8.40 -1.67
CA LEU A 136 -15.52 9.57 -1.01
C LEU A 136 -15.69 9.44 0.51
N TYR A 137 -14.57 9.39 1.22
CA TYR A 137 -14.54 9.39 2.68
C TYR A 137 -14.32 10.81 3.18
N PHE A 138 -15.19 11.25 4.05
CA PHE A 138 -15.04 12.51 4.78
C PHE A 138 -15.08 12.21 6.28
N GLU A 139 -14.08 12.64 7.00
CA GLU A 139 -13.97 12.45 8.43
C GLU A 139 -13.65 13.78 9.11
N PHE A 140 -14.46 14.14 10.12
CA PHE A 140 -14.26 15.30 10.96
C PHE A 140 -13.99 14.85 12.40
N LEU A 141 -12.85 15.23 12.94
CA LEU A 141 -12.33 14.76 14.23
C LEU A 141 -12.17 15.95 15.19
N PRO A 142 -13.15 16.23 16.05
CA PRO A 142 -12.97 17.23 17.10
C PRO A 142 -11.97 16.73 18.14
N LYS A 143 -11.01 17.55 18.52
CA LYS A 143 -10.02 17.21 19.54
C LYS A 143 -10.65 17.23 20.93
N GLY A 144 -10.29 16.25 21.76
CA GLY A 144 -10.80 16.12 23.14
C GLY A 144 -12.09 15.33 23.28
N ILE A 145 -12.65 14.81 22.19
CA ILE A 145 -13.74 13.85 22.21
C ILE A 145 -13.19 12.52 21.70
N ALA A 146 -13.25 11.47 22.50
CA ALA A 146 -12.82 10.14 22.07
C ALA A 146 -13.72 9.65 20.94
N THR A 147 -13.16 9.47 19.74
CA THR A 147 -13.82 8.86 18.60
C THR A 147 -13.35 7.43 18.46
N SER A 148 -14.27 6.47 18.55
CA SER A 148 -13.93 5.03 18.58
C SER A 148 -13.78 4.37 17.22
N ASP A 149 -14.26 5.00 16.12
CA ASP A 149 -14.25 4.40 14.80
C ASP A 149 -13.58 5.33 13.76
N ASN A 150 -12.30 5.11 13.53
CA ASN A 150 -11.52 5.82 12.51
C ASN A 150 -11.42 4.99 11.21
N THR A 151 -12.55 4.72 10.56
CA THR A 151 -12.62 3.92 9.32
C THR A 151 -11.66 4.43 8.24
N THR A 152 -11.52 5.75 8.11
CA THR A 152 -10.58 6.35 7.15
C THR A 152 -9.14 6.12 7.55
N ALA A 153 -8.81 6.16 8.84
CA ALA A 153 -7.46 5.87 9.33
C ALA A 153 -7.07 4.41 9.11
N GLU A 154 -8.00 3.47 9.33
CA GLU A 154 -7.79 2.05 9.04
C GLU A 154 -7.56 1.82 7.56
N LEU A 155 -8.39 2.39 6.67
CA LEU A 155 -8.20 2.33 5.24
C LEU A 155 -6.79 2.80 4.82
N LEU A 156 -6.31 3.90 5.41
CA LEU A 156 -5.01 4.45 5.11
C LEU A 156 -3.86 3.60 5.68
N ARG A 157 -4.03 3.02 6.87
CA ARG A 157 -3.04 2.10 7.48
C ARG A 157 -2.90 0.81 6.65
N ASP A 158 -4.00 0.25 6.17
CA ASP A 158 -4.01 -0.95 5.35
C ASP A 158 -3.48 -0.68 3.93
N GLY A 159 -3.81 0.49 3.40
CA GLY A 159 -3.43 0.88 2.04
C GLY A 159 -1.99 1.39 1.91
N ILE A 160 -1.40 1.98 2.95
CA ILE A 160 -0.10 2.67 2.88
C ILE A 160 0.82 2.20 4.00
N LEU A 161 1.84 1.45 3.62
CA LEU A 161 2.81 0.93 4.58
C LEU A 161 3.50 2.07 5.35
N GLY A 162 3.43 1.99 6.67
CA GLY A 162 4.08 2.94 7.59
C GLY A 162 3.28 4.22 7.83
N TYR A 163 2.05 4.33 7.28
CA TYR A 163 1.14 5.40 7.63
C TYR A 163 0.86 5.41 9.14
N GLN A 164 0.88 6.59 9.71
CA GLN A 164 0.53 6.83 11.12
C GLN A 164 -0.51 7.94 11.14
N ASP A 165 -1.62 7.66 11.80
CA ASP A 165 -2.65 8.65 12.00
C ASP A 165 -2.13 9.74 12.92
N LYS A 166 -2.19 10.99 12.48
CA LYS A 166 -1.79 12.16 13.27
C LYS A 166 -2.84 12.59 14.30
N PHE A 167 -4.03 12.00 14.23
CA PHE A 167 -5.16 12.30 15.09
C PHE A 167 -5.36 11.25 16.21
N ASP A 168 -4.50 10.25 16.31
CA ASP A 168 -4.43 9.35 17.47
C ASP A 168 -3.90 10.15 18.67
N TYR A 169 -4.79 10.55 19.58
CA TYR A 169 -4.51 11.28 20.82
C TYR A 169 -4.62 10.36 22.04
#